data_fce9fcf1721e2df2c14ebe2861846b36
#
_entry.id   fce9fcf1721e2df2c14ebe2861846b36
#
_cell.length_a   1.000
_cell.length_b   1.000
_cell.length_c   1.000
_cell.angle_alpha   90.00
_cell.angle_beta   90.00
_cell.angle_gamma   90.00
#
_symmetry.space_group_name_H-M   'P 1'
#
loop_
_entity.id
_entity.type
_entity.pdbx_description
1 polymer ?
#
loop_
_entity_poly.entity_id
_entity_poly.type
_entity_poly.pdbx_seq_one_letter_code
_entity_poly.pdbx_strand_id
1 'polypeptide(L)'
;MVTTINAALDELDEIGYKDPEELPLAVPQELFHYWDIVAAARESYRNDVQYYCSGNTTEIATDTMVDILDRWMEQVEIGMGRAMQIASKGDGDDGNTGIAPCYFSYQITDWKVNGGKTTVDLPLVNALAMTVGTFPLFLEGPVRYMKTIQDDEKVMKDMHSRVLTSGLRDDKLNMYFLSASLKGQSYDMGRMMAFSPGWLENQSIWTHMSFKYYLQLLRGKMYEEFFEEMRGGGMMPFMDPAVYGRSLMECSSFMASSAFPIL
;
A
#
# COMPACT_ATOMS: atom_id res chain seq x y z
N MET A 1 10.71 -16.04 -11.35
CA MET A 1 10.53 -14.72 -10.69
C MET A 1 11.81 -13.89 -10.72
N VAL A 2 12.89 -14.31 -10.08
CA VAL A 2 14.17 -13.55 -10.04
C VAL A 2 14.67 -13.19 -11.44
N THR A 3 14.76 -14.17 -12.34
CA THR A 3 15.21 -13.96 -13.74
C THR A 3 14.31 -13.01 -14.51
N THR A 4 13.00 -13.09 -14.31
CA THR A 4 12.00 -12.25 -15.01
C THR A 4 12.06 -10.79 -14.56
N ILE A 5 12.21 -10.56 -13.23
CA ILE A 5 12.32 -9.21 -12.69
C ILE A 5 13.64 -8.57 -13.10
N ASN A 6 14.76 -9.30 -13.02
CA ASN A 6 16.05 -8.77 -13.44
C ASN A 6 16.10 -8.48 -14.94
N ALA A 7 15.53 -9.32 -15.79
CA ALA A 7 15.42 -9.02 -17.22
C ALA A 7 14.63 -7.73 -17.49
N ALA A 8 13.55 -7.48 -16.73
CA ALA A 8 12.81 -6.24 -16.83
C ALA A 8 13.62 -5.01 -16.37
N LEU A 9 14.42 -5.17 -15.31
CA LEU A 9 15.33 -4.11 -14.85
C LEU A 9 16.46 -3.85 -15.85
N ASP A 10 17.00 -4.90 -16.47
CA ASP A 10 18.02 -4.79 -17.52
C ASP A 10 17.47 -4.04 -18.75
N GLU A 11 16.22 -4.33 -19.16
CA GLU A 11 15.56 -3.61 -20.24
C GLU A 11 15.38 -2.12 -19.92
N LEU A 12 15.06 -1.78 -18.66
CA LEU A 12 14.97 -0.39 -18.21
C LEU A 12 16.32 0.34 -18.25
N ASP A 13 17.39 -0.34 -17.85
CA ASP A 13 18.76 0.20 -17.92
C ASP A 13 19.18 0.43 -19.39
N GLU A 14 18.85 -0.48 -20.30
CA GLU A 14 19.15 -0.37 -21.73
C GLU A 14 18.47 0.82 -22.37
N ILE A 15 17.22 1.13 -22.01
CA ILE A 15 16.52 2.30 -22.52
C ILE A 15 16.92 3.62 -21.85
N GLY A 16 17.87 3.56 -20.90
CA GLY A 16 18.37 4.72 -20.17
C GLY A 16 17.34 5.35 -19.25
N TYR A 17 16.40 4.55 -18.77
CA TYR A 17 15.39 5.02 -17.84
C TYR A 17 16.03 5.58 -16.57
N LYS A 18 15.75 6.83 -16.28
CA LYS A 18 16.09 7.45 -15.00
C LYS A 18 14.82 7.78 -14.27
N ASP A 19 14.79 7.35 -13.02
CA ASP A 19 13.68 7.68 -12.14
C ASP A 19 13.62 9.18 -11.94
N PRO A 20 12.52 9.86 -12.28
CA PRO A 20 12.42 11.30 -12.08
C PRO A 20 12.41 11.59 -10.57
N GLU A 21 13.22 12.56 -10.16
CA GLU A 21 13.27 13.07 -8.78
C GLU A 21 11.92 13.62 -8.32
N GLU A 22 11.07 14.03 -9.26
CA GLU A 22 9.69 14.47 -9.00
C GLU A 22 8.72 13.74 -9.91
N LEU A 23 7.68 13.11 -9.32
CA LEU A 23 6.55 12.61 -10.09
C LEU A 23 5.72 13.80 -10.58
N PRO A 24 5.64 14.05 -11.89
CA PRO A 24 4.65 14.97 -12.41
C PRO A 24 3.26 14.36 -12.18
N LEU A 25 2.26 15.20 -11.93
CA LEU A 25 0.84 14.77 -11.91
C LEU A 25 0.43 14.13 -13.26
N ALA A 26 1.06 14.56 -14.37
CA ALA A 26 1.00 13.89 -15.65
C ALA A 26 2.18 12.93 -15.78
N VAL A 27 1.90 11.66 -16.08
CA VAL A 27 2.94 10.65 -16.33
C VAL A 27 3.32 10.70 -17.79
N PRO A 28 4.55 11.09 -18.14
CA PRO A 28 5.02 11.04 -19.52
C PRO A 28 5.13 9.60 -20.01
N GLN A 29 5.17 9.43 -21.34
CA GLN A 29 5.17 8.12 -21.98
C GLN A 29 6.31 7.21 -21.52
N GLU A 30 7.47 7.77 -21.18
CA GLU A 30 8.64 7.04 -20.70
C GLU A 30 8.38 6.36 -19.34
N LEU A 31 7.70 7.05 -18.43
CA LEU A 31 7.30 6.47 -17.13
C LEU A 31 6.23 5.40 -17.28
N PHE A 32 5.39 5.55 -18.29
CA PHE A 32 4.40 4.55 -18.64
C PHE A 32 5.05 3.27 -19.14
N HIS A 33 6.10 3.41 -19.95
CA HIS A 33 6.86 2.29 -20.46
C HIS A 33 7.49 1.46 -19.33
N TYR A 34 8.02 2.12 -18.31
CA TYR A 34 8.49 1.44 -17.09
C TYR A 34 7.40 0.58 -16.44
N TRP A 35 6.22 1.15 -16.21
CA TRP A 35 5.11 0.40 -15.63
C TRP A 35 4.69 -0.79 -16.50
N ASP A 36 4.65 -0.61 -17.81
CA ASP A 36 4.27 -1.64 -18.76
C ASP A 36 5.24 -2.84 -18.74
N ILE A 37 6.55 -2.57 -18.75
CA ILE A 37 7.59 -3.60 -18.63
C ILE A 37 7.44 -4.39 -17.33
N VAL A 38 7.33 -3.71 -16.20
CA VAL A 38 7.22 -4.36 -14.88
C VAL A 38 5.92 -5.13 -14.74
N ALA A 39 4.80 -4.59 -15.23
CA ALA A 39 3.51 -5.26 -15.22
C ALA A 39 3.52 -6.49 -16.13
N ALA A 40 4.09 -6.39 -17.34
CA ALA A 40 4.21 -7.50 -18.27
C ALA A 40 5.09 -8.63 -17.69
N ALA A 41 6.22 -8.31 -17.08
CA ALA A 41 7.09 -9.27 -16.42
C ALA A 41 6.38 -10.01 -15.27
N ARG A 42 5.60 -9.29 -14.46
CA ARG A 42 4.78 -9.86 -13.39
C ARG A 42 3.72 -10.82 -13.93
N GLU A 43 3.00 -10.42 -14.96
CA GLU A 43 1.95 -11.26 -15.55
C GLU A 43 2.52 -12.50 -16.24
N SER A 44 3.66 -12.39 -16.93
CA SER A 44 4.38 -13.55 -17.50
C SER A 44 4.71 -14.55 -16.38
N TYR A 45 5.31 -14.09 -15.27
CA TYR A 45 5.61 -14.97 -14.16
C TYR A 45 4.36 -15.62 -13.56
N ARG A 46 3.26 -14.87 -13.40
CA ARG A 46 2.00 -15.42 -12.89
C ARG A 46 1.43 -16.49 -13.79
N ASN A 47 1.48 -16.31 -15.09
CA ASN A 47 1.04 -17.32 -16.06
C ASN A 47 1.85 -18.60 -15.96
N ASP A 48 3.16 -18.48 -15.76
CA ASP A 48 4.06 -19.64 -15.67
C ASP A 48 3.82 -20.49 -14.42
N VAL A 49 3.39 -19.87 -13.30
CA VAL A 49 3.28 -20.56 -12.01
C VAL A 49 1.85 -20.77 -11.50
N GLN A 50 0.83 -20.31 -12.25
CA GLN A 50 -0.54 -20.27 -11.73
C GLN A 50 -1.16 -21.64 -11.44
N TYR A 51 -0.71 -22.71 -12.10
CA TYR A 51 -1.31 -24.03 -11.95
C TYR A 51 -0.40 -25.06 -11.32
N TYR A 52 0.91 -24.91 -11.44
CA TYR A 52 1.87 -25.84 -10.86
C TYR A 52 3.28 -25.26 -10.78
N CYS A 53 4.10 -25.85 -9.93
CA CYS A 53 5.54 -25.64 -9.95
C CYS A 53 6.19 -26.85 -10.64
N SER A 54 7.04 -26.63 -11.63
CA SER A 54 7.72 -27.70 -12.38
C SER A 54 8.65 -28.53 -11.49
N GLY A 55 9.05 -28.01 -10.32
CA GLY A 55 10.06 -28.61 -9.46
C GLY A 55 11.49 -28.45 -9.97
N ASN A 56 11.68 -27.80 -11.12
CA ASN A 56 13.02 -27.51 -11.62
C ASN A 56 13.70 -26.49 -10.72
N THR A 57 14.97 -26.72 -10.43
CA THR A 57 15.80 -25.85 -9.62
C THR A 57 16.92 -25.25 -10.47
N THR A 58 17.31 -24.03 -10.12
CA THR A 58 18.45 -23.34 -10.72
C THR A 58 19.45 -22.99 -9.62
N GLU A 59 20.70 -23.29 -9.83
CA GLU A 59 21.77 -22.85 -8.94
C GLU A 59 22.12 -21.40 -9.25
N ILE A 60 22.14 -20.57 -8.22
CA ILE A 60 22.53 -19.16 -8.29
C ILE A 60 23.70 -18.97 -7.31
N ALA A 61 24.81 -18.40 -7.78
CA ALA A 61 25.93 -18.07 -6.91
C ALA A 61 25.50 -17.07 -5.83
N THR A 62 26.03 -17.21 -4.62
CA THR A 62 25.66 -16.36 -3.48
C THR A 62 25.91 -14.88 -3.78
N ASP A 63 27.05 -14.56 -4.38
CA ASP A 63 27.41 -13.18 -4.72
C ASP A 63 26.40 -12.58 -5.72
N THR A 64 26.02 -13.34 -6.76
CA THR A 64 24.97 -12.94 -7.69
C THR A 64 23.63 -12.70 -6.98
N MET A 65 23.29 -13.53 -5.98
CA MET A 65 22.05 -13.33 -5.22
C MET A 65 22.11 -12.06 -4.37
N VAL A 66 23.27 -11.75 -3.79
CA VAL A 66 23.48 -10.49 -3.04
C VAL A 66 23.28 -9.28 -3.96
N ASP A 67 23.94 -9.27 -5.12
CA ASP A 67 23.80 -8.18 -6.10
C ASP A 67 22.34 -7.97 -6.53
N ILE A 68 21.61 -9.06 -6.74
CA ILE A 68 20.17 -9.02 -7.08
C ILE A 68 19.37 -8.39 -5.94
N LEU A 69 19.62 -8.79 -4.70
CA LEU A 69 18.89 -8.27 -3.53
C LEU A 69 19.19 -6.81 -3.28
N ASP A 70 20.45 -6.39 -3.44
CA ASP A 70 20.86 -5.00 -3.29
C ASP A 70 20.14 -4.12 -4.34
N ARG A 71 20.11 -4.54 -5.59
CA ARG A 71 19.37 -3.86 -6.66
C ARG A 71 17.87 -3.76 -6.37
N TRP A 72 17.27 -4.80 -5.81
CA TRP A 72 15.86 -4.75 -5.42
C TRP A 72 15.61 -3.81 -4.24
N MET A 73 16.52 -3.78 -3.27
CA MET A 73 16.44 -2.84 -2.15
C MET A 73 16.48 -1.39 -2.66
N GLU A 74 17.39 -1.05 -3.56
CA GLU A 74 17.46 0.27 -4.19
C GLU A 74 16.13 0.65 -4.87
N GLN A 75 15.53 -0.24 -5.65
CA GLN A 75 14.24 0.01 -6.29
C GLN A 75 13.09 0.25 -5.27
N VAL A 76 13.12 -0.47 -4.14
CA VAL A 76 12.14 -0.26 -3.06
C VAL A 76 12.35 1.10 -2.40
N GLU A 77 13.60 1.50 -2.13
CA GLU A 77 13.92 2.80 -1.53
C GLU A 77 13.49 3.96 -2.42
N ILE A 78 13.74 3.88 -3.72
CA ILE A 78 13.28 4.84 -4.72
C ILE A 78 11.75 4.94 -4.70
N GLY A 79 11.05 3.81 -4.74
CA GLY A 79 9.58 3.76 -4.68
C GLY A 79 9.01 4.36 -3.40
N MET A 80 9.64 4.11 -2.25
CA MET A 80 9.25 4.72 -0.97
C MET A 80 9.49 6.23 -0.97
N GLY A 81 10.62 6.69 -1.50
CA GLY A 81 10.93 8.11 -1.64
C GLY A 81 9.86 8.85 -2.44
N ARG A 82 9.42 8.28 -3.55
CA ARG A 82 8.31 8.83 -4.37
C ARG A 82 6.99 8.88 -3.61
N ALA A 83 6.63 7.79 -2.93
CA ALA A 83 5.40 7.75 -2.14
C ALA A 83 5.39 8.84 -1.06
N MET A 84 6.52 9.08 -0.41
CA MET A 84 6.67 10.14 0.58
C MET A 84 6.64 11.56 -0.03
N GLN A 85 7.19 11.74 -1.24
CA GLN A 85 7.08 13.02 -1.97
C GLN A 85 5.61 13.34 -2.29
N ILE A 86 4.83 12.36 -2.74
CA ILE A 86 3.40 12.53 -2.99
C ILE A 86 2.68 12.88 -1.69
N ALA A 87 2.96 12.16 -0.61
CA ALA A 87 2.39 12.42 0.71
C ALA A 87 2.67 13.85 1.21
N SER A 88 3.81 14.43 0.85
CA SER A 88 4.20 15.78 1.27
C SER A 88 3.57 16.90 0.43
N LYS A 89 3.18 16.62 -0.82
CA LYS A 89 2.62 17.61 -1.75
C LYS A 89 1.12 17.84 -1.60
N GLY A 90 0.39 16.93 -0.95
CA GLY A 90 -0.94 17.18 -0.41
C GLY A 90 -2.09 17.35 -1.41
N ASP A 91 -2.15 16.56 -2.49
CA ASP A 91 -3.25 16.62 -3.46
C ASP A 91 -4.37 15.58 -3.21
N GLY A 92 -4.40 14.95 -2.03
CA GLY A 92 -5.47 14.03 -1.65
C GLY A 92 -6.61 14.73 -0.91
N ASP A 93 -7.81 14.15 -0.99
CA ASP A 93 -9.03 14.59 -0.28
C ASP A 93 -8.81 14.69 1.25
N ASP A 94 -7.82 13.98 1.78
CA ASP A 94 -7.43 13.93 3.21
C ASP A 94 -6.39 15.02 3.60
N GLY A 95 -6.01 15.90 2.68
CA GLY A 95 -4.98 16.93 2.90
C GLY A 95 -3.56 16.34 2.99
N ASN A 96 -2.58 17.22 3.20
CA ASN A 96 -1.18 16.83 3.38
C ASN A 96 -0.97 16.14 4.73
N THR A 97 -1.24 14.84 4.81
CA THR A 97 -1.05 14.05 6.03
C THR A 97 0.41 13.67 6.28
N GLY A 98 1.28 13.78 5.26
CA GLY A 98 2.65 13.27 5.31
C GLY A 98 2.74 11.75 5.48
N ILE A 99 1.66 11.02 5.23
CA ILE A 99 1.60 9.56 5.24
C ILE A 99 1.58 9.06 3.79
N ALA A 100 2.53 8.20 3.43
CA ALA A 100 2.59 7.66 2.09
C ALA A 100 1.35 6.81 1.76
N PRO A 101 0.70 7.02 0.61
CA PRO A 101 -0.35 6.14 0.14
C PRO A 101 0.21 4.75 -0.15
N CYS A 102 -0.55 3.69 0.11
CA CYS A 102 -0.17 2.33 -0.27
C CYS A 102 -0.34 2.04 -1.75
N TYR A 103 -1.33 2.69 -2.37
CA TYR A 103 -1.76 2.39 -3.72
C TYR A 103 -1.96 3.67 -4.51
N PHE A 104 -1.65 3.57 -5.80
CA PHE A 104 -1.86 4.63 -6.77
C PHE A 104 -2.86 4.16 -7.82
N SER A 105 -3.63 5.09 -8.35
CA SER A 105 -4.47 4.90 -9.52
C SER A 105 -3.86 5.62 -10.71
N TYR A 106 -4.03 5.05 -11.90
CA TYR A 106 -3.57 5.65 -13.14
C TYR A 106 -4.78 5.82 -14.05
N GLN A 107 -5.06 7.06 -14.42
CA GLN A 107 -6.13 7.39 -15.35
C GLN A 107 -5.54 7.76 -16.71
N ILE A 108 -5.91 7.01 -17.74
CA ILE A 108 -5.52 7.29 -19.12
C ILE A 108 -6.18 8.60 -19.55
N THR A 109 -5.36 9.57 -19.96
CA THR A 109 -5.81 10.90 -20.42
C THR A 109 -5.66 11.09 -21.92
N ASP A 110 -4.79 10.32 -22.57
CA ASP A 110 -4.63 10.31 -24.00
C ASP A 110 -4.30 8.90 -24.50
N TRP A 111 -4.82 8.52 -25.68
CA TRP A 111 -4.62 7.18 -26.24
C TRP A 111 -4.73 7.16 -27.76
N LYS A 112 -4.18 6.11 -28.38
CA LYS A 112 -4.29 5.81 -29.80
C LYS A 112 -4.81 4.39 -29.99
N VAL A 113 -5.79 4.23 -30.86
CA VAL A 113 -6.25 2.88 -31.28
C VAL A 113 -5.15 2.18 -32.06
N ASN A 114 -4.81 0.95 -31.68
CA ASN A 114 -3.73 0.18 -32.32
C ASN A 114 -4.18 -0.78 -33.43
N GLY A 115 -5.49 -0.79 -33.77
CA GLY A 115 -6.07 -1.65 -34.82
C GLY A 115 -6.44 -3.05 -34.35
N GLY A 116 -6.06 -3.47 -33.17
CA GLY A 116 -6.47 -4.74 -32.57
C GLY A 116 -7.81 -4.63 -31.83
N LYS A 117 -8.34 -5.78 -31.41
CA LYS A 117 -9.58 -5.88 -30.63
C LYS A 117 -9.42 -6.82 -29.44
N THR A 118 -10.16 -6.55 -28.38
CA THR A 118 -10.31 -7.47 -27.24
C THR A 118 -11.15 -8.68 -27.59
N THR A 119 -11.20 -9.66 -26.71
CA THR A 119 -12.06 -10.86 -26.84
C THR A 119 -13.56 -10.53 -26.89
N VAL A 120 -13.95 -9.33 -26.47
CA VAL A 120 -15.33 -8.82 -26.49
C VAL A 120 -15.55 -7.76 -27.58
N ASP A 121 -14.70 -7.77 -28.61
CA ASP A 121 -14.79 -6.92 -29.83
C ASP A 121 -14.62 -5.41 -29.57
N LEU A 122 -14.07 -5.00 -28.41
CA LEU A 122 -13.71 -3.62 -28.16
C LEU A 122 -12.35 -3.28 -28.78
N PRO A 123 -12.12 -2.03 -29.25
CA PRO A 123 -10.83 -1.66 -29.80
C PRO A 123 -9.73 -1.71 -28.73
N LEU A 124 -8.57 -2.24 -29.07
CA LEU A 124 -7.36 -2.11 -28.27
C LEU A 124 -6.77 -0.72 -28.47
N VAL A 125 -6.31 -0.15 -27.37
CA VAL A 125 -5.67 1.18 -27.35
C VAL A 125 -4.29 1.10 -26.74
N ASN A 126 -3.38 1.91 -27.27
CA ASN A 126 -2.12 2.22 -26.61
C ASN A 126 -2.28 3.53 -25.87
N ALA A 127 -2.06 3.52 -24.57
CA ALA A 127 -2.07 4.74 -23.78
C ALA A 127 -0.85 5.62 -24.15
N LEU A 128 -1.07 6.92 -24.26
CA LEU A 128 -0.04 7.91 -24.60
C LEU A 128 0.23 8.84 -23.42
N ALA A 129 -0.74 9.06 -22.55
CA ALA A 129 -0.59 9.86 -21.35
C ALA A 129 -1.51 9.34 -20.23
N MET A 130 -1.07 9.55 -18.99
CA MET A 130 -1.82 9.21 -17.79
C MET A 130 -1.68 10.29 -16.73
N THR A 131 -2.64 10.36 -15.83
CA THR A 131 -2.52 11.04 -14.55
C THR A 131 -2.41 10.02 -13.43
N VAL A 132 -1.65 10.36 -12.38
CA VAL A 132 -1.54 9.57 -11.16
C VAL A 132 -2.47 10.17 -10.12
N GLY A 133 -3.33 9.34 -9.53
CA GLY A 133 -4.07 9.64 -8.33
C GLY A 133 -3.62 8.74 -7.18
N THR A 134 -3.98 9.11 -5.96
CA THR A 134 -3.74 8.27 -4.78
C THR A 134 -5.05 7.66 -4.32
N PHE A 135 -5.01 6.42 -3.83
CA PHE A 135 -6.11 5.87 -3.07
C PHE A 135 -6.11 6.43 -1.64
N PRO A 136 -7.26 6.38 -0.94
CA PRO A 136 -7.33 6.72 0.45
C PRO A 136 -6.28 5.99 1.28
N LEU A 137 -5.84 6.59 2.38
CA LEU A 137 -4.84 6.01 3.26
C LEU A 137 -5.25 4.60 3.69
N PHE A 138 -4.26 3.73 3.75
CA PHE A 138 -4.40 2.35 4.19
C PHE A 138 -3.38 2.09 5.29
N LEU A 139 -3.79 1.48 6.40
CA LEU A 139 -2.94 1.32 7.59
C LEU A 139 -1.63 0.57 7.29
N GLU A 140 -1.61 -0.26 6.29
CA GLU A 140 -0.39 -0.96 5.88
C GLU A 140 0.71 0.00 5.40
N GLY A 141 0.37 1.17 4.83
CA GLY A 141 1.35 2.17 4.38
C GLY A 141 2.27 2.64 5.50
N PRO A 142 1.75 3.30 6.53
CA PRO A 142 2.57 3.71 7.66
C PRO A 142 3.23 2.53 8.38
N VAL A 143 2.58 1.38 8.49
CA VAL A 143 3.19 0.17 9.08
C VAL A 143 4.43 -0.27 8.31
N ARG A 144 4.37 -0.29 6.98
CA ARG A 144 5.51 -0.65 6.13
C ARG A 144 6.63 0.38 6.21
N TYR A 145 6.28 1.66 6.17
CA TYR A 145 7.24 2.74 6.30
C TYR A 145 7.93 2.73 7.67
N MET A 146 7.18 2.65 8.76
CA MET A 146 7.74 2.58 10.13
C MET A 146 8.72 1.42 10.28
N LYS A 147 8.51 0.32 9.57
CA LYS A 147 9.42 -0.82 9.58
C LYS A 147 10.82 -0.48 9.03
N THR A 148 10.93 0.49 8.14
CA THR A 148 12.21 0.89 7.54
C THR A 148 12.94 1.99 8.32
N ILE A 149 12.24 2.68 9.22
CA ILE A 149 12.77 3.81 10.00
C ILE A 149 12.89 3.51 11.50
N GLN A 150 12.88 2.23 11.90
CA GLN A 150 12.85 1.80 13.32
C GLN A 150 13.98 2.36 14.18
N ASP A 151 15.12 2.65 13.58
CA ASP A 151 16.30 3.17 14.27
C ASP A 151 16.30 4.71 14.41
N ASP A 152 15.33 5.41 13.81
CA ASP A 152 15.16 6.86 13.95
C ASP A 152 13.93 7.19 14.80
N GLU A 153 14.15 7.33 16.12
CA GLU A 153 13.08 7.61 17.09
C GLU A 153 12.28 8.87 16.75
N LYS A 154 12.95 9.91 16.24
CA LYS A 154 12.30 11.17 15.91
C LYS A 154 11.32 11.01 14.73
N VAL A 155 11.76 10.33 13.67
CA VAL A 155 10.91 10.07 12.49
C VAL A 155 9.80 9.10 12.85
N MET A 156 10.06 8.11 13.70
CA MET A 156 9.04 7.20 14.23
C MET A 156 7.94 7.93 14.99
N LYS A 157 8.31 8.85 15.91
CA LYS A 157 7.34 9.66 16.68
C LYS A 157 6.55 10.61 15.79
N ASP A 158 7.19 11.24 14.83
CA ASP A 158 6.51 12.08 13.84
C ASP A 158 5.48 11.27 13.05
N MET A 159 5.86 10.11 12.54
CA MET A 159 4.94 9.24 11.80
C MET A 159 3.76 8.78 12.67
N HIS A 160 4.01 8.38 13.92
CA HIS A 160 2.95 8.00 14.84
C HIS A 160 1.97 9.16 15.08
N SER A 161 2.48 10.36 15.34
CA SER A 161 1.66 11.56 15.49
C SER A 161 0.78 11.85 14.28
N ARG A 162 1.32 11.69 13.07
CA ARG A 162 0.56 11.83 11.80
C ARG A 162 -0.54 10.79 11.69
N VAL A 163 -0.26 9.54 12.02
CA VAL A 163 -1.27 8.46 12.00
C VAL A 163 -2.40 8.75 12.99
N LEU A 164 -2.07 9.24 14.20
CA LEU A 164 -3.07 9.60 15.21
C LEU A 164 -4.04 10.70 14.75
N THR A 165 -3.56 11.63 13.94
CA THR A 165 -4.37 12.76 13.44
C THR A 165 -4.94 12.54 12.05
N SER A 166 -4.70 11.37 11.46
CA SER A 166 -5.17 11.02 10.11
C SER A 166 -6.54 10.37 10.10
N GLY A 167 -7.11 10.22 8.92
CA GLY A 167 -8.34 9.45 8.69
C GLY A 167 -8.23 7.94 8.97
N LEU A 168 -7.08 7.46 9.48
CA LEU A 168 -6.87 6.07 9.93
C LEU A 168 -7.21 5.85 11.41
N ARG A 169 -7.54 6.89 12.17
CA ARG A 169 -7.90 6.77 13.58
C ARG A 169 -9.41 6.74 13.78
N ASP A 170 -9.90 5.74 14.50
CA ASP A 170 -11.25 5.71 15.05
C ASP A 170 -11.20 6.27 16.47
N ASP A 171 -11.46 7.57 16.63
CA ASP A 171 -11.39 8.25 17.92
C ASP A 171 -12.45 7.80 18.92
N LYS A 172 -13.57 7.22 18.45
CA LYS A 172 -14.62 6.72 19.33
C LYS A 172 -14.24 5.39 19.99
N LEU A 173 -13.54 4.54 19.22
CA LEU A 173 -13.10 3.24 19.71
C LEU A 173 -11.63 3.24 20.14
N ASN A 174 -10.89 4.34 19.91
CA ASN A 174 -9.44 4.42 20.07
C ASN A 174 -8.71 3.28 19.35
N MET A 175 -9.13 2.98 18.13
CA MET A 175 -8.57 1.93 17.29
C MET A 175 -8.17 2.48 15.92
N TYR A 176 -7.67 1.63 15.08
CA TYR A 176 -7.23 2.03 13.74
C TYR A 176 -8.07 1.38 12.66
N PHE A 177 -8.57 2.19 11.75
CA PHE A 177 -9.21 1.70 10.53
C PHE A 177 -8.21 1.00 9.63
N LEU A 178 -8.67 0.00 8.91
CA LEU A 178 -7.90 -0.63 7.84
C LEU A 178 -7.60 0.36 6.72
N SER A 179 -8.61 1.14 6.34
CA SER A 179 -8.51 2.22 5.35
C SER A 179 -9.16 3.49 5.88
N ALA A 180 -8.72 4.64 5.41
CA ALA A 180 -9.48 5.89 5.54
C ALA A 180 -10.82 5.76 4.78
N SER A 181 -11.69 6.76 4.91
CA SER A 181 -12.99 6.75 4.25
C SER A 181 -12.87 6.57 2.73
N LEU A 182 -13.67 5.68 2.17
CA LEU A 182 -13.77 5.47 0.71
C LEU A 182 -14.87 6.33 0.07
N LYS A 183 -15.46 7.24 0.82
CA LYS A 183 -16.53 8.11 0.33
C LYS A 183 -16.03 8.96 -0.84
N GLY A 184 -16.78 8.95 -1.94
CA GLY A 184 -16.45 9.73 -3.14
C GLY A 184 -15.44 9.05 -4.08
N GLN A 185 -14.90 7.88 -3.72
CA GLN A 185 -13.98 7.14 -4.57
C GLN A 185 -14.70 6.46 -5.74
N SER A 186 -13.93 6.18 -6.81
CA SER A 186 -14.44 5.44 -7.97
C SER A 186 -14.75 3.99 -7.63
N TYR A 187 -15.81 3.44 -8.24
CA TYR A 187 -16.10 2.01 -8.17
C TYR A 187 -15.02 1.12 -8.84
N ASP A 188 -14.09 1.72 -9.58
CA ASP A 188 -12.91 1.01 -10.11
C ASP A 188 -12.00 0.47 -9.00
N MET A 189 -12.13 0.96 -7.77
CA MET A 189 -11.50 0.35 -6.60
C MET A 189 -11.99 -1.08 -6.30
N GLY A 190 -13.03 -1.52 -6.99
CA GLY A 190 -13.54 -2.88 -6.88
C GLY A 190 -14.48 -3.10 -5.70
N ARG A 191 -14.49 -4.34 -5.19
CA ARG A 191 -15.50 -4.80 -4.21
C ARG A 191 -15.55 -4.01 -2.91
N MET A 192 -14.45 -3.38 -2.49
CA MET A 192 -14.44 -2.59 -1.25
C MET A 192 -15.45 -1.43 -1.28
N MET A 193 -15.79 -0.93 -2.48
CA MET A 193 -16.82 0.08 -2.66
C MET A 193 -18.26 -0.44 -2.46
N ALA A 194 -18.46 -1.75 -2.45
CA ALA A 194 -19.77 -2.37 -2.22
C ALA A 194 -20.12 -2.49 -0.72
N PHE A 195 -19.16 -2.28 0.17
CA PHE A 195 -19.38 -2.37 1.61
C PHE A 195 -19.76 -1.02 2.21
N SER A 196 -20.67 -1.06 3.17
CA SER A 196 -21.02 0.14 3.95
C SER A 196 -19.79 0.62 4.75
N PRO A 197 -19.64 1.94 4.98
CA PRO A 197 -18.62 2.45 5.88
C PRO A 197 -18.60 1.71 7.21
N GLY A 198 -17.43 1.40 7.72
CA GLY A 198 -17.25 0.65 8.96
C GLY A 198 -17.38 -0.87 8.81
N TRP A 199 -17.59 -1.39 7.61
CA TRP A 199 -17.78 -2.82 7.36
C TRP A 199 -16.76 -3.38 6.36
N LEU A 200 -16.20 -4.57 6.64
CA LEU A 200 -15.19 -5.27 5.84
C LEU A 200 -14.04 -4.33 5.41
N GLU A 201 -13.73 -4.22 4.12
CA GLU A 201 -12.59 -3.41 3.67
C GLU A 201 -12.86 -1.90 3.60
N ASN A 202 -14.06 -1.43 3.96
CA ASN A 202 -14.42 -0.01 3.94
C ASN A 202 -14.39 0.59 5.35
N GLN A 203 -13.30 1.22 5.74
CA GLN A 203 -13.17 1.96 7.01
C GLN A 203 -13.52 1.10 8.25
N SER A 204 -13.18 -0.16 8.24
CA SER A 204 -13.38 -1.09 9.35
C SER A 204 -12.09 -1.32 10.13
N ILE A 205 -12.16 -2.10 11.18
CA ILE A 205 -11.01 -2.44 12.03
C ILE A 205 -10.63 -3.91 11.80
N TRP A 206 -9.34 -4.13 11.56
CA TRP A 206 -8.78 -5.47 11.45
C TRP A 206 -7.67 -5.63 12.47
N THR A 207 -7.90 -6.43 13.50
CA THR A 207 -6.99 -6.57 14.63
C THR A 207 -5.58 -6.98 14.22
N HIS A 208 -5.44 -7.87 13.22
CA HIS A 208 -4.12 -8.26 12.74
C HIS A 208 -3.31 -7.10 12.12
N MET A 209 -3.97 -6.10 11.53
CA MET A 209 -3.29 -4.89 11.04
C MET A 209 -2.93 -3.95 12.19
N SER A 210 -3.80 -3.80 13.18
CA SER A 210 -3.51 -3.06 14.41
C SER A 210 -2.32 -3.68 15.16
N PHE A 211 -2.26 -5.02 15.26
CA PHE A 211 -1.10 -5.71 15.83
C PHE A 211 0.21 -5.41 15.10
N LYS A 212 0.18 -5.36 13.76
CA LYS A 212 1.37 -5.00 12.98
C LYS A 212 1.81 -3.57 13.28
N TYR A 213 0.86 -2.64 13.46
CA TYR A 213 1.13 -1.26 13.82
C TYR A 213 1.77 -1.17 15.21
N TYR A 214 1.17 -1.76 16.22
CA TYR A 214 1.70 -1.80 17.59
C TYR A 214 3.08 -2.46 17.66
N LEU A 215 3.31 -3.49 16.84
CA LEU A 215 4.64 -4.10 16.73
C LEU A 215 5.69 -3.12 16.23
N GLN A 216 5.35 -2.17 15.34
CA GLN A 216 6.31 -1.16 14.91
C GLN A 216 6.65 -0.17 16.04
N LEU A 217 5.68 0.21 16.86
CA LEU A 217 5.95 1.03 18.06
C LEU A 217 6.95 0.32 18.99
N LEU A 218 6.74 -0.96 19.28
CA LEU A 218 7.67 -1.75 20.08
C LEU A 218 9.07 -1.85 19.46
N ARG A 219 9.17 -2.12 18.17
CA ARG A 219 10.44 -2.24 17.47
C ARG A 219 11.19 -0.91 17.40
N GLY A 220 10.46 0.19 17.23
CA GLY A 220 11.01 1.55 17.30
C GLY A 220 11.28 2.04 18.74
N LYS A 221 11.17 1.15 19.74
CA LYS A 221 11.40 1.45 21.17
C LYS A 221 10.47 2.52 21.75
N MET A 222 9.34 2.78 21.10
CA MET A 222 8.30 3.70 21.53
C MET A 222 7.39 3.02 22.55
N TYR A 223 7.94 2.69 23.71
CA TYR A 223 7.26 1.89 24.73
C TYR A 223 6.11 2.65 25.41
N GLU A 224 6.27 3.95 25.63
CA GLU A 224 5.23 4.78 26.24
C GLU A 224 4.01 4.82 25.34
N GLU A 225 4.20 5.17 24.07
CA GLU A 225 3.16 5.22 23.03
C GLU A 225 2.50 3.84 22.85
N PHE A 226 3.30 2.78 22.83
CA PHE A 226 2.77 1.42 22.75
C PHE A 226 1.84 1.10 23.92
N PHE A 227 2.22 1.40 25.16
CA PHE A 227 1.38 1.11 26.31
C PHE A 227 0.18 2.04 26.40
N GLU A 228 0.27 3.28 25.97
CA GLU A 228 -0.86 4.19 25.84
C GLU A 228 -1.89 3.62 24.86
N GLU A 229 -1.45 3.20 23.66
CA GLU A 229 -2.30 2.61 22.66
C GLU A 229 -2.94 1.28 23.13
N MET A 230 -2.18 0.43 23.80
CA MET A 230 -2.69 -0.84 24.33
C MET A 230 -3.71 -0.67 25.44
N ARG A 231 -3.54 0.30 26.31
CA ARG A 231 -4.43 0.56 27.47
C ARG A 231 -5.63 1.43 27.12
N GLY A 232 -5.40 2.49 26.40
CA GLY A 232 -6.43 3.46 25.99
C GLY A 232 -7.12 3.10 24.70
N GLY A 233 -6.40 2.42 23.80
CA GLY A 233 -6.90 1.88 22.54
C GLY A 233 -7.74 0.62 22.76
N GLY A 234 -8.53 0.26 21.79
CA GLY A 234 -9.50 -0.80 21.88
C GLY A 234 -8.98 -2.20 22.24
N MET A 235 -7.67 -2.45 22.19
CA MET A 235 -7.14 -3.81 22.39
C MET A 235 -7.40 -4.35 23.79
N MET A 236 -6.92 -3.68 24.83
CA MET A 236 -7.13 -4.12 26.21
C MET A 236 -8.58 -4.02 26.65
N PRO A 237 -9.30 -2.92 26.39
CA PRO A 237 -10.73 -2.86 26.66
C PRO A 237 -11.56 -3.96 25.97
N PHE A 238 -11.20 -4.36 24.76
CA PHE A 238 -11.89 -5.46 24.06
C PHE A 238 -11.64 -6.84 24.70
N MET A 239 -10.53 -7.00 25.40
CA MET A 239 -10.22 -8.20 26.17
C MET A 239 -10.87 -8.20 27.56
N ASP A 240 -11.27 -7.03 28.07
CA ASP A 240 -11.82 -6.90 29.42
C ASP A 240 -13.33 -7.16 29.42
N PRO A 241 -13.78 -8.27 30.03
CA PRO A 241 -15.21 -8.58 30.13
C PRO A 241 -16.00 -7.54 30.94
N ALA A 242 -15.34 -6.76 31.80
CA ALA A 242 -16.01 -5.71 32.59
C ALA A 242 -16.45 -4.53 31.68
N VAL A 243 -15.75 -4.30 30.55
CA VAL A 243 -16.08 -3.21 29.61
C VAL A 243 -17.18 -3.65 28.62
N TYR A 244 -17.06 -4.83 28.03
CA TYR A 244 -17.94 -5.30 26.95
C TYR A 244 -18.78 -6.53 27.31
N GLY A 245 -18.80 -6.95 28.60
CA GLY A 245 -19.55 -8.12 29.06
C GLY A 245 -18.92 -9.47 28.72
N ARG A 246 -18.05 -9.53 27.73
CA ARG A 246 -17.25 -10.72 27.35
C ARG A 246 -16.05 -10.26 26.55
N SER A 247 -14.99 -11.08 26.50
CA SER A 247 -13.91 -10.84 25.56
C SER A 247 -14.41 -10.98 24.13
N LEU A 248 -14.18 -9.96 23.32
CA LEU A 248 -14.57 -9.92 21.90
C LEU A 248 -13.37 -10.15 20.98
N MET A 249 -12.17 -10.32 21.56
CA MET A 249 -10.96 -10.38 20.77
C MET A 249 -10.66 -11.76 20.23
N GLU A 250 -10.53 -11.84 18.93
CA GLU A 250 -9.93 -12.95 18.21
C GLU A 250 -8.74 -12.44 17.39
N CYS A 251 -7.69 -13.26 17.25
CA CYS A 251 -6.40 -12.84 16.70
C CYS A 251 -6.42 -12.21 15.29
N SER A 252 -7.39 -12.55 14.47
CA SER A 252 -7.49 -12.06 13.08
C SER A 252 -8.83 -11.41 12.77
N SER A 253 -9.61 -11.15 13.81
CA SER A 253 -10.98 -10.71 13.64
C SER A 253 -11.06 -9.34 13.01
N PHE A 254 -11.97 -9.27 12.09
CA PHE A 254 -12.57 -8.05 11.62
C PHE A 254 -13.60 -7.57 12.63
N MET A 255 -13.69 -6.26 12.82
CA MET A 255 -14.69 -5.61 13.62
C MET A 255 -15.28 -4.43 12.88
N ALA A 256 -16.60 -4.22 13.05
CA ALA A 256 -17.22 -2.99 12.60
C ALA A 256 -16.63 -1.81 13.38
N SER A 257 -16.33 -0.73 12.69
CA SER A 257 -15.84 0.50 13.28
C SER A 257 -16.98 1.44 13.67
N SER A 258 -16.65 2.57 14.29
CA SER A 258 -17.63 3.60 14.62
C SER A 258 -18.19 4.34 13.38
N ALA A 259 -17.64 4.10 12.20
CA ALA A 259 -18.16 4.58 10.94
C ALA A 259 -19.39 3.77 10.45
N PHE A 260 -19.61 2.57 11.02
CA PHE A 260 -20.76 1.74 10.67
C PHE A 260 -22.05 2.41 11.10
N PRO A 261 -23.05 2.52 10.22
CA PRO A 261 -24.31 3.15 10.55
C PRO A 261 -24.99 2.45 11.73
N ILE A 262 -25.38 3.20 12.73
CA ILE A 262 -26.27 2.69 13.79
C ILE A 262 -27.65 2.55 13.15
N LEU A 263 -28.14 1.34 13.09
CA LEU A 263 -29.51 1.04 12.68
C LEU A 263 -30.51 1.49 13.74
#